data_73cea582ea00efadeb7f499998f0a41e
#
_entry.id   73cea582ea00efadeb7f499998f0a41e
#
_cell.length_a   1.000
_cell.length_b   1.000
_cell.length_c   1.000
_cell.angle_alpha   90.00
_cell.angle_beta   90.00
_cell.angle_gamma   90.00
#
_symmetry.space_group_name_H-M   'P 1'
#
loop_
_entity.id
_entity.type
_entity.pdbx_description
1 polymer ?
#
loop_
_entity_poly.entity_id
_entity_poly.type
_entity_poly.pdbx_seq_one_letter_code
_entity_poly.pdbx_strand_id
1 'polypeptide(L)'
;MWKVAAADDEAYLRTALKKLMNWEKMGCELIRVVNNGKELLQCVEEEHPDIVITDIRMPEIDGLEVCRQLYEKYPETQTIILSAYTDFEYARTAIRYDVADYVLKLSVLEELPPAVEKVTQKLQKQKKELEEQLVKLPEKKAAESLYDQVQEYIEKNYSKKITLNDMAEELHANSSYL
;
A
#
# COMPACT_ATOMS: atom_id res chain seq x y z
N MET A 1 13.43 3.69 -2.45
CA MET A 1 13.16 3.97 -1.02
C MET A 1 11.66 3.81 -0.80
N TRP A 2 11.26 3.32 0.37
CA TRP A 2 9.85 3.17 0.72
C TRP A 2 9.29 4.52 1.17
N LYS A 3 8.14 4.91 0.65
CA LYS A 3 7.47 6.17 1.00
C LYS A 3 6.73 6.02 2.34
N VAL A 4 6.97 6.94 3.27
CA VAL A 4 6.32 6.98 4.58
C VAL A 4 5.50 8.25 4.72
N ALA A 5 4.23 8.12 5.11
CA ALA A 5 3.40 9.23 5.56
C ALA A 5 3.05 9.05 7.03
N ALA A 6 2.96 10.15 7.77
CA ALA A 6 2.64 10.08 9.20
C ALA A 6 1.60 11.13 9.61
N ALA A 7 0.77 10.78 10.62
CA ALA A 7 -0.15 11.71 11.25
C ALA A 7 -0.09 11.61 12.77
N ASP A 8 -0.06 12.75 13.42
CA ASP A 8 -0.15 12.89 14.87
C ASP A 8 -0.63 14.33 15.20
N ASP A 9 -1.57 14.50 16.10
CA ASP A 9 -2.07 15.84 16.48
C ASP A 9 -1.06 16.63 17.34
N GLU A 10 -0.11 15.94 17.99
CA GLU A 10 0.92 16.52 18.86
C GLU A 10 2.10 17.07 18.05
N ALA A 11 2.29 18.40 18.06
CA ALA A 11 3.32 19.07 17.26
C ALA A 11 4.76 18.62 17.60
N TYR A 12 5.03 18.24 18.86
CA TYR A 12 6.34 17.77 19.26
C TYR A 12 6.69 16.42 18.62
N LEU A 13 5.69 15.53 18.53
CA LEU A 13 5.87 14.22 17.93
C LEU A 13 6.07 14.30 16.41
N ARG A 14 5.29 15.17 15.74
CA ARG A 14 5.54 15.47 14.32
C ARG A 14 6.95 16.01 14.08
N THR A 15 7.45 16.84 15.02
CA THR A 15 8.82 17.37 14.94
C THR A 15 9.86 16.27 15.18
N ALA A 16 9.62 15.37 16.13
CA ALA A 16 10.49 14.22 16.39
C ALA A 16 10.59 13.29 15.16
N LEU A 17 9.45 12.94 14.56
CA LEU A 17 9.41 12.12 13.33
C LEU A 17 10.21 12.76 12.18
N LYS A 18 10.11 14.09 12.01
CA LYS A 18 10.82 14.83 10.95
C LYS A 18 12.33 14.98 11.19
N LYS A 19 12.75 15.19 12.45
CA LYS A 19 14.12 15.64 12.74
C LYS A 19 14.99 14.63 13.46
N LEU A 20 14.41 13.70 14.23
CA LEU A 20 15.15 12.78 15.07
C LEU A 20 15.23 11.37 14.46
N MET A 21 14.37 11.05 13.51
CA MET A 21 14.37 9.77 12.82
C MET A 21 15.29 9.81 11.61
N ASN A 22 16.13 8.80 11.46
CA ASN A 22 16.98 8.64 10.27
C ASN A 22 16.29 7.71 9.25
N TRP A 23 15.37 8.28 8.48
CA TRP A 23 14.56 7.56 7.50
C TRP A 23 15.40 6.91 6.40
N GLU A 24 16.42 7.60 5.92
CA GLU A 24 17.33 7.08 4.87
C GLU A 24 18.03 5.81 5.31
N LYS A 25 18.49 5.75 6.58
CA LYS A 25 19.15 4.56 7.14
C LYS A 25 18.19 3.35 7.18
N MET A 26 16.89 3.59 7.32
CA MET A 26 15.85 2.56 7.28
C MET A 26 15.37 2.24 5.84
N GLY A 27 15.98 2.84 4.83
CA GLY A 27 15.57 2.67 3.41
C GLY A 27 14.26 3.35 3.06
N CYS A 28 13.86 4.36 3.83
CA CYS A 28 12.59 5.07 3.74
C CYS A 28 12.77 6.53 3.36
N GLU A 29 11.70 7.13 2.86
CA GLU A 29 11.55 8.57 2.64
C GLU A 29 10.27 9.04 3.35
N LEU A 30 10.40 9.99 4.29
CA LEU A 30 9.25 10.60 4.94
C LEU A 30 8.67 11.69 4.02
N ILE A 31 7.63 11.35 3.27
CA ILE A 31 7.05 12.23 2.25
C ILE A 31 6.11 13.29 2.84
N ARG A 32 5.36 12.94 3.89
CA ARG A 32 4.40 13.87 4.50
C ARG A 32 4.19 13.58 5.99
N VAL A 33 4.01 14.65 6.78
CA VAL A 33 3.60 14.55 8.18
C VAL A 33 2.51 15.58 8.43
N VAL A 34 1.32 15.11 8.80
CA VAL A 34 0.10 15.89 8.97
C VAL A 34 -0.41 15.82 10.42
N ASN A 35 -1.48 16.55 10.75
CA ASN A 35 -1.97 16.68 12.12
C ASN A 35 -3.33 16.01 12.38
N ASN A 36 -3.91 15.34 11.37
CA ASN A 36 -5.19 14.66 11.48
C ASN A 36 -5.33 13.53 10.45
N GLY A 37 -6.29 12.65 10.69
CA GLY A 37 -6.51 11.47 9.83
C GLY A 37 -7.08 11.82 8.45
N LYS A 38 -7.82 12.92 8.30
CA LYS A 38 -8.36 13.32 7.01
C LYS A 38 -7.26 13.75 6.03
N GLU A 39 -6.32 14.59 6.49
CA GLU A 39 -5.16 14.96 5.68
C GLU A 39 -4.26 13.76 5.37
N LEU A 40 -4.18 12.80 6.31
CA LEU A 40 -3.43 11.56 6.07
C LEU A 40 -4.07 10.71 4.97
N LEU A 41 -5.39 10.51 4.99
CA LEU A 41 -6.10 9.78 3.94
C LEU A 41 -6.00 10.49 2.58
N GLN A 42 -6.08 11.82 2.55
CA GLN A 42 -5.82 12.58 1.33
C GLN A 42 -4.39 12.36 0.81
N CYS A 43 -3.39 12.35 1.69
CA CYS A 43 -2.02 12.01 1.31
C CYS A 43 -1.91 10.59 0.74
N VAL A 44 -2.63 9.62 1.31
CA VAL A 44 -2.66 8.24 0.78
C VAL A 44 -3.22 8.21 -0.64
N GLU A 45 -4.28 8.92 -0.91
CA GLU A 45 -4.89 9.02 -2.25
C GLU A 45 -3.96 9.67 -3.29
N GLU A 46 -3.22 10.73 -2.88
CA GLU A 46 -2.37 11.53 -3.78
C GLU A 46 -1.00 10.90 -4.04
N GLU A 47 -0.37 10.36 -2.99
CA GLU A 47 1.06 10.02 -2.97
C GLU A 47 1.32 8.51 -2.93
N HIS A 48 0.32 7.70 -2.58
CA HIS A 48 0.40 6.24 -2.43
C HIS A 48 1.62 5.80 -1.58
N PRO A 49 1.65 6.14 -0.27
CA PRO A 49 2.74 5.72 0.60
C PRO A 49 2.72 4.21 0.84
N ASP A 50 3.92 3.62 0.94
CA ASP A 50 4.09 2.21 1.27
C ASP A 50 3.82 1.93 2.75
N ILE A 51 4.12 2.93 3.61
CA ILE A 51 3.97 2.84 5.06
C ILE A 51 3.22 4.07 5.57
N VAL A 52 2.20 3.84 6.36
CA VAL A 52 1.46 4.88 7.09
C VAL A 52 1.72 4.71 8.59
N ILE A 53 2.06 5.81 9.26
CA ILE A 53 2.22 5.88 10.71
C ILE A 53 1.15 6.82 11.25
N THR A 54 0.30 6.35 12.15
CA THR A 54 -0.84 7.15 12.64
C THR A 54 -0.97 7.08 14.15
N ASP A 55 -1.22 8.23 14.78
CA ASP A 55 -1.78 8.26 16.12
C ASP A 55 -3.22 7.74 16.11
N ILE A 56 -3.70 7.25 17.25
CA ILE A 56 -5.08 6.81 17.42
C ILE A 56 -6.01 7.99 17.60
N ARG A 57 -5.65 8.93 18.48
CA ARG A 57 -6.53 10.02 18.87
C ARG A 57 -6.18 11.31 18.13
N MET A 58 -6.86 11.54 17.02
CA MET A 58 -6.71 12.74 16.21
C MET A 58 -8.06 13.40 15.94
N PRO A 59 -8.07 14.72 15.68
CA PRO A 59 -9.29 15.40 15.26
C PRO A 59 -9.76 14.95 13.87
N GLU A 60 -11.02 15.20 13.55
CA GLU A 60 -11.75 14.89 12.32
C GLU A 60 -11.91 13.38 12.08
N ILE A 61 -10.84 12.68 11.76
CA ILE A 61 -10.80 11.22 11.55
C ILE A 61 -9.73 10.67 12.49
N ASP A 62 -10.12 9.73 13.34
CA ASP A 62 -9.19 9.06 14.25
C ASP A 62 -8.35 7.98 13.53
N GLY A 63 -7.26 7.56 14.17
CA GLY A 63 -6.32 6.61 13.56
C GLY A 63 -6.91 5.20 13.36
N LEU A 64 -7.90 4.78 14.13
CA LEU A 64 -8.55 3.48 13.93
C LEU A 64 -9.43 3.49 12.68
N GLU A 65 -10.12 4.62 12.42
CA GLU A 65 -10.87 4.79 11.19
C GLU A 65 -9.92 4.91 9.97
N VAL A 66 -8.75 5.55 10.13
CA VAL A 66 -7.69 5.51 9.11
C VAL A 66 -7.29 4.07 8.82
N CYS A 67 -6.96 3.26 9.85
CA CYS A 67 -6.59 1.86 9.69
C CYS A 67 -7.68 1.05 8.96
N ARG A 68 -8.95 1.27 9.30
CA ARG A 68 -10.07 0.61 8.63
C ARG A 68 -10.12 0.94 7.13
N GLN A 69 -10.00 2.23 6.79
CA GLN A 69 -10.04 2.66 5.38
C GLN A 69 -8.82 2.16 4.59
N LEU A 70 -7.64 2.12 5.21
CA LEU A 70 -6.45 1.54 4.58
C LEU A 70 -6.65 0.04 4.32
N TYR A 71 -7.10 -0.70 5.31
CA TYR A 71 -7.38 -2.13 5.17
C TYR A 71 -8.38 -2.46 4.05
N GLU A 72 -9.44 -1.64 3.90
CA GLU A 72 -10.50 -1.86 2.92
C GLU A 72 -10.12 -1.41 1.50
N LYS A 73 -9.35 -0.32 1.35
CA LYS A 73 -9.11 0.35 0.05
C LYS A 73 -7.66 0.30 -0.44
N TYR A 74 -6.70 0.15 0.47
CA TYR A 74 -5.27 0.22 0.18
C TYR A 74 -4.51 -0.91 0.90
N PRO A 75 -4.84 -2.19 0.61
CA PRO A 75 -4.31 -3.34 1.34
C PRO A 75 -2.79 -3.52 1.19
N GLU A 76 -2.18 -2.89 0.21
CA GLU A 76 -0.72 -2.86 0.01
C GLU A 76 0.01 -1.92 0.99
N THR A 77 -0.68 -0.89 1.51
CA THR A 77 -0.11 0.08 2.45
C THR A 77 -0.01 -0.53 3.85
N GLN A 78 1.20 -0.62 4.38
CA GLN A 78 1.42 -1.13 5.73
C GLN A 78 1.19 -0.03 6.76
N THR A 79 0.51 -0.35 7.85
CA THR A 79 0.15 0.63 8.88
C THR A 79 0.86 0.34 10.19
N ILE A 80 1.45 1.38 10.81
CA ILE A 80 1.99 1.36 12.17
C ILE A 80 1.19 2.34 13.02
N ILE A 81 0.69 1.90 14.16
CA ILE A 81 0.00 2.78 15.12
C ILE A 81 1.00 3.33 16.13
N LEU A 82 0.92 4.64 16.38
CA LEU A 82 1.52 5.28 17.55
C LEU A 82 0.43 5.50 18.60
N SER A 83 0.69 5.18 19.85
CA SER A 83 -0.28 5.38 20.93
C SER A 83 0.37 5.85 22.22
N ALA A 84 -0.29 6.77 22.90
CA ALA A 84 0.05 7.16 24.27
C ALA A 84 -0.45 6.12 25.32
N TYR A 85 -1.27 5.16 24.91
CA TYR A 85 -2.00 4.27 25.78
C TYR A 85 -1.73 2.80 25.48
N THR A 86 -1.68 1.99 26.53
CA THR A 86 -1.63 0.52 26.48
C THR A 86 -3.03 -0.10 26.47
N ASP A 87 -4.01 0.56 25.86
CA ASP A 87 -5.39 0.10 25.88
C ASP A 87 -5.58 -1.14 25.03
N PHE A 88 -6.06 -2.20 25.67
CA PHE A 88 -6.29 -3.49 25.02
C PHE A 88 -7.29 -3.42 23.86
N GLU A 89 -8.31 -2.55 23.95
CA GLU A 89 -9.32 -2.40 22.90
C GLU A 89 -8.73 -1.82 21.62
N TYR A 90 -7.79 -0.89 21.74
CA TYR A 90 -7.07 -0.34 20.58
C TYR A 90 -6.17 -1.39 19.92
N ALA A 91 -5.43 -2.16 20.73
CA ALA A 91 -4.60 -3.24 20.22
C ALA A 91 -5.45 -4.33 19.52
N ARG A 92 -6.60 -4.69 20.08
CA ARG A 92 -7.54 -5.64 19.46
C ARG A 92 -8.07 -5.14 18.11
N THR A 93 -8.37 -3.85 18.03
CA THR A 93 -8.87 -3.22 16.78
C THR A 93 -7.75 -3.14 15.74
N ALA A 94 -6.53 -2.83 16.15
CA ALA A 94 -5.34 -2.85 15.30
C ALA A 94 -5.13 -4.23 14.64
N ILE A 95 -5.24 -5.31 15.43
CA ILE A 95 -5.16 -6.69 14.90
C ILE A 95 -6.25 -6.95 13.85
N ARG A 96 -7.46 -6.46 14.05
CA ARG A 96 -8.58 -6.65 13.10
C ARG A 96 -8.27 -6.03 11.73
N TYR A 97 -7.56 -4.92 11.68
CA TYR A 97 -7.21 -4.19 10.46
C TYR A 97 -5.79 -4.49 9.95
N ASP A 98 -5.22 -5.64 10.35
CA ASP A 98 -3.88 -6.11 9.92
C ASP A 98 -2.78 -5.04 10.08
N VAL A 99 -2.84 -4.28 11.19
CA VAL A 99 -1.83 -3.27 11.50
C VAL A 99 -0.49 -3.97 11.74
N ALA A 100 0.54 -3.52 11.05
CA ALA A 100 1.86 -4.16 11.03
C ALA A 100 2.59 -4.09 12.37
N ASP A 101 2.40 -3.00 13.11
CA ASP A 101 2.97 -2.86 14.47
C ASP A 101 2.23 -1.78 15.29
N TYR A 102 2.41 -1.85 16.62
CA TYR A 102 1.82 -0.93 17.58
C TYR A 102 2.92 -0.43 18.52
N VAL A 103 3.25 0.86 18.43
CA VAL A 103 4.37 1.51 19.12
C VAL A 103 3.88 2.51 20.14
N LEU A 104 4.47 2.49 21.34
CA LEU A 104 4.15 3.48 22.37
C LEU A 104 4.87 4.80 22.09
N LYS A 105 4.14 5.93 22.18
CA LYS A 105 4.70 7.28 21.99
C LYS A 105 5.85 7.61 22.95
N LEU A 106 5.82 7.06 24.18
CA LEU A 106 6.88 7.27 25.18
C LEU A 106 8.23 6.67 24.75
N SER A 107 8.23 5.62 23.97
CA SER A 107 9.42 4.93 23.46
C SER A 107 9.57 5.04 21.93
N VAL A 108 8.94 6.03 21.30
CA VAL A 108 8.89 6.15 19.83
C VAL A 108 10.28 6.15 19.18
N LEU A 109 11.28 6.81 19.78
CA LEU A 109 12.64 6.87 19.24
C LEU A 109 13.38 5.53 19.31
N GLU A 110 12.97 4.65 20.21
CA GLU A 110 13.58 3.32 20.43
C GLU A 110 12.80 2.23 19.68
N GLU A 111 11.48 2.28 19.70
CA GLU A 111 10.60 1.23 19.17
C GLU A 111 10.20 1.43 17.71
N LEU A 112 10.06 2.67 17.24
CA LEU A 112 9.62 2.93 15.87
C LEU A 112 10.67 2.50 14.82
N PRO A 113 11.99 2.71 14.99
CA PRO A 113 12.96 2.23 14.02
C PRO A 113 12.88 0.73 13.76
N PRO A 114 12.92 -0.17 14.76
CA PRO A 114 12.80 -1.60 14.52
C PRO A 114 11.43 -2.00 13.94
N ALA A 115 10.34 -1.30 14.28
CA ALA A 115 9.03 -1.53 13.70
C ALA A 115 9.03 -1.20 12.19
N VAL A 116 9.60 -0.07 11.80
CA VAL A 116 9.74 0.31 10.38
C VAL A 116 10.65 -0.66 9.63
N GLU A 117 11.78 -1.07 10.21
CA GLU A 117 12.68 -2.06 9.61
C GLU A 117 11.99 -3.41 9.35
N LYS A 118 11.19 -3.88 10.30
CA LYS A 118 10.38 -5.11 10.15
C LYS A 118 9.39 -4.99 8.98
N VAL A 119 8.73 -3.84 8.86
CA VAL A 119 7.79 -3.57 7.77
C VAL A 119 8.51 -3.50 6.42
N THR A 120 9.63 -2.80 6.34
CA THR A 120 10.40 -2.70 5.09
C THR A 120 10.94 -4.05 4.62
N GLN A 121 11.36 -4.92 5.55
CA GLN A 121 11.75 -6.29 5.24
C GLN A 121 10.58 -7.12 4.68
N LYS A 122 9.38 -6.99 5.27
CA LYS A 122 8.15 -7.62 4.76
C LYS A 122 7.85 -7.16 3.33
N LEU A 123 7.84 -5.85 3.10
CA LEU A 123 7.60 -5.26 1.78
C LEU A 123 8.64 -5.70 0.74
N GLN A 124 9.91 -5.72 1.12
CA GLN A 124 10.98 -6.18 0.24
C GLN A 124 10.84 -7.65 -0.15
N LYS A 125 10.45 -8.49 0.80
CA LYS A 125 10.18 -9.91 0.55
C LYS A 125 9.00 -10.10 -0.41
N GLN A 126 7.89 -9.40 -0.17
CA GLN A 126 6.70 -9.43 -1.03
C GLN A 126 7.03 -8.98 -2.47
N LYS A 127 7.78 -7.88 -2.59
CA LYS A 127 8.23 -7.38 -3.89
C LYS A 127 9.08 -8.40 -4.63
N LYS A 128 10.02 -9.04 -3.95
CA LYS A 128 10.88 -10.07 -4.54
C LYS A 128 10.09 -11.30 -4.98
N GLU A 129 9.15 -11.77 -4.16
CA GLU A 129 8.27 -12.88 -4.48
C GLU A 129 7.40 -12.59 -5.72
N LEU A 130 6.89 -11.35 -5.84
CA LEU A 130 6.13 -10.90 -6.99
C LEU A 130 7.01 -10.83 -8.26
N GLU A 131 8.23 -10.29 -8.16
CA GLU A 131 9.20 -10.25 -9.25
C GLU A 131 9.55 -11.68 -9.72
N GLU A 132 9.78 -12.61 -8.80
CA GLU A 132 10.05 -14.02 -9.12
C GLU A 132 8.85 -14.72 -9.78
N GLN A 133 7.63 -14.37 -9.40
CA GLN A 133 6.41 -14.88 -10.04
C GLN A 133 6.24 -14.33 -11.46
N LEU A 134 6.50 -13.03 -11.65
CA LEU A 134 6.45 -12.37 -12.96
C LEU A 134 7.50 -12.95 -13.93
N VAL A 135 8.70 -13.28 -13.43
CA VAL A 135 9.75 -13.93 -14.24
C VAL A 135 9.37 -15.36 -14.64
N LYS A 136 8.55 -16.05 -13.84
CA LYS A 136 8.05 -17.40 -14.13
C LYS A 136 6.85 -17.42 -15.08
N LEU A 137 6.20 -16.28 -15.32
CA LEU A 137 5.22 -16.16 -16.40
C LEU A 137 5.99 -16.26 -17.72
N PRO A 138 5.55 -17.09 -18.67
CA PRO A 138 6.23 -17.24 -19.96
C PRO A 138 6.26 -15.89 -20.65
N GLU A 139 7.46 -15.27 -20.62
CA GLU A 139 7.69 -13.95 -21.18
C GLU A 139 7.26 -13.87 -22.65
N LYS A 140 6.65 -12.75 -23.02
CA LYS A 140 6.44 -12.26 -24.40
C LYS A 140 5.68 -13.15 -25.38
N LYS A 141 5.88 -14.49 -25.37
CA LYS A 141 5.19 -15.38 -26.30
C LYS A 141 3.66 -15.39 -26.13
N ALA A 142 3.15 -15.16 -24.92
CA ALA A 142 1.71 -15.13 -24.71
C ALA A 142 1.07 -13.82 -25.20
N ALA A 143 1.75 -12.69 -25.00
CA ALA A 143 1.25 -11.37 -25.46
C ALA A 143 1.44 -11.21 -26.99
N GLU A 144 2.58 -11.63 -27.55
CA GLU A 144 2.79 -11.70 -29.00
C GLU A 144 1.85 -12.72 -29.63
N SER A 145 1.69 -13.91 -29.02
CA SER A 145 0.74 -14.93 -29.47
C SER A 145 -0.72 -14.45 -29.42
N LEU A 146 -1.13 -13.71 -28.40
CA LEU A 146 -2.48 -13.16 -28.30
C LEU A 146 -2.69 -12.04 -29.33
N TYR A 147 -1.71 -11.15 -29.52
CA TYR A 147 -1.75 -10.11 -30.53
C TYR A 147 -1.82 -10.71 -31.94
N ASP A 148 -1.03 -11.73 -32.25
CA ASP A 148 -1.06 -12.43 -33.51
C ASP A 148 -2.39 -13.15 -33.75
N GLN A 149 -2.95 -13.79 -32.70
CA GLN A 149 -4.26 -14.44 -32.75
C GLN A 149 -5.38 -13.42 -32.96
N VAL A 150 -5.33 -12.25 -32.33
CA VAL A 150 -6.26 -11.15 -32.52
C VAL A 150 -6.19 -10.62 -33.96
N GLN A 151 -4.99 -10.41 -34.50
CA GLN A 151 -4.81 -10.01 -35.89
C GLN A 151 -5.36 -11.05 -36.87
N GLU A 152 -5.04 -12.32 -36.69
CA GLU A 152 -5.52 -13.41 -37.53
C GLU A 152 -7.05 -13.55 -37.46
N TYR A 153 -7.64 -13.37 -36.26
CA TYR A 153 -9.11 -13.35 -36.10
C TYR A 153 -9.76 -12.20 -36.85
N ILE A 154 -9.19 -11.00 -36.77
CA ILE A 154 -9.67 -9.82 -37.49
C ILE A 154 -9.58 -10.05 -39.00
N GLU A 155 -8.45 -10.53 -39.50
CA GLU A 155 -8.24 -10.82 -40.94
C GLU A 155 -9.22 -11.85 -41.49
N LYS A 156 -9.54 -12.88 -40.69
CA LYS A 156 -10.50 -13.92 -41.10
C LYS A 156 -11.95 -13.47 -41.06
N ASN A 157 -12.28 -12.48 -40.23
CA ASN A 157 -13.67 -12.07 -39.97
C ASN A 157 -13.98 -10.60 -40.35
N TYR A 158 -13.02 -9.85 -40.95
CA TYR A 158 -13.20 -8.40 -41.24
C TYR A 158 -14.46 -8.06 -42.10
N SER A 159 -14.99 -9.04 -42.81
CA SER A 159 -16.22 -8.83 -43.60
C SER A 159 -17.52 -8.98 -42.80
N LYS A 160 -17.42 -9.36 -41.51
CA LYS A 160 -18.53 -9.54 -40.58
C LYS A 160 -18.47 -8.47 -39.50
N LYS A 161 -19.61 -8.21 -38.84
CA LYS A 161 -19.63 -7.32 -37.69
C LYS A 161 -18.99 -8.06 -36.49
N ILE A 162 -17.74 -7.70 -36.13
CA ILE A 162 -17.00 -8.28 -35.03
C ILE A 162 -17.21 -7.44 -33.78
N THR A 163 -17.45 -8.06 -32.62
CA THR A 163 -17.47 -7.42 -31.32
C THR A 163 -16.30 -7.93 -30.44
N LEU A 164 -15.90 -7.12 -29.44
CA LEU A 164 -14.88 -7.55 -28.47
C LEU A 164 -15.28 -8.81 -27.70
N ASN A 165 -16.58 -8.99 -27.45
CA ASN A 165 -17.08 -10.21 -26.78
C ASN A 165 -16.94 -11.46 -27.66
N ASP A 166 -17.27 -11.36 -28.94
CA ASP A 166 -17.11 -12.48 -29.88
C ASP A 166 -15.64 -12.91 -29.97
N MET A 167 -14.74 -11.93 -29.98
CA MET A 167 -13.30 -12.17 -30.00
C MET A 167 -12.79 -12.79 -28.69
N ALA A 168 -13.29 -12.30 -27.55
CA ALA A 168 -12.91 -12.83 -26.23
C ALA A 168 -13.35 -14.28 -26.05
N GLU A 169 -14.55 -14.66 -26.51
CA GLU A 169 -15.04 -16.04 -26.46
C GLU A 169 -14.20 -16.98 -27.34
N GLU A 170 -13.92 -16.59 -28.58
CA GLU A 170 -13.17 -17.43 -29.53
C GLU A 170 -11.71 -17.63 -29.10
N LEU A 171 -11.08 -16.58 -28.54
CA LEU A 171 -9.69 -16.65 -28.10
C LEU A 171 -9.54 -17.12 -26.65
N HIS A 172 -10.62 -17.50 -25.97
CA HIS A 172 -10.65 -17.87 -24.56
C HIS A 172 -9.95 -16.83 -23.65
N ALA A 173 -10.04 -15.55 -24.01
CA ALA A 173 -9.42 -14.44 -23.33
C ALA A 173 -10.47 -13.62 -22.55
N ASN A 174 -10.03 -12.91 -21.50
CA ASN A 174 -10.90 -11.98 -20.81
C ASN A 174 -11.04 -10.70 -21.65
N SER A 175 -12.27 -10.26 -21.92
CA SER A 175 -12.57 -9.05 -22.71
C SER A 175 -11.93 -7.76 -22.18
N SER A 176 -11.48 -7.75 -20.93
CA SER A 176 -10.73 -6.64 -20.32
C SER A 176 -9.25 -6.57 -20.74
N TYR A 177 -8.73 -7.60 -21.43
CA TYR A 177 -7.35 -7.67 -21.90
C TYR A 177 -7.23 -7.56 -23.44
N LEU A 178 -8.35 -7.42 -24.16
CA LEU A 178 -8.44 -7.20 -25.60
C LEU A 178 -8.79 -5.75 -25.93
#